data_68b929516300612795cc9ab899867c63
#
_entry.id   68b929516300612795cc9ab899867c63
#
_cell.length_a   1.000
_cell.length_b   1.000
_cell.length_c   1.000
_cell.angle_alpha   90.00
_cell.angle_beta   90.00
_cell.angle_gamma   90.00
#
_symmetry.space_group_name_H-M   'P 1'
#
loop_
_entity.id
_entity.type
_entity.pdbx_description
1 polymer ?
#
loop_
_entity_poly.entity_id
_entity_poly.type
_entity_poly.pdbx_seq_one_letter_code
_entity_poly.pdbx_strand_id
1 'polypeptide(L)'
;MTTIDFSLIPDTDTDYQTVERLMAEFKRESGVDVRLQRMDWGNAWAQLIGVATQGQGVDISHVGSTWVSSLMTMNALRPIPSHLVNKIGGDQAFVHSTWSNVVAENDRNVYGIPLSAYVYIVAYRRDILNQTELNPVTAFATPAALEETVRSLENLKATENSWLMPVVPHPFNDFVHMAASWIWSSGGHIMDNRGKQVLFNSPAALAGLKSFLRMLRHVPDTDYLGSDECMRALLEGRASAVITDARALNTAVQNKAPNVENIGAASLMSIPWSGGGSLVIWRHTYGYPDRLDAAYKLMEFMTRKQTMMELANNSYTLPSRTDALDELFPPDHILRPVMLQLISTGRSYRPIALWHRIEHQFGAELGAVAKQIMQDRSLDLDSTLEEAMDSLAHRLNLTLG
;
A
#
# COMPACT_ATOMS: atom_id res chain seq x y z
N MET A 1 -32.73 -1.87 -19.08
CA MET A 1 -31.88 -2.20 -17.94
C MET A 1 -30.46 -1.71 -18.30
N THR A 2 -29.92 -0.79 -17.55
CA THR A 2 -28.59 -0.23 -17.82
C THR A 2 -27.53 -1.26 -17.44
N THR A 3 -26.54 -1.44 -18.29
CA THR A 3 -25.35 -2.28 -18.03
C THR A 3 -24.10 -1.43 -18.07
N ILE A 4 -23.22 -1.61 -17.07
CA ILE A 4 -21.90 -0.97 -17.00
C ILE A 4 -20.80 -2.01 -16.88
N ASP A 5 -19.60 -1.61 -17.29
CA ASP A 5 -18.39 -2.44 -17.20
C ASP A 5 -17.51 -1.96 -16.04
N PHE A 6 -17.15 -2.88 -15.15
CA PHE A 6 -16.29 -2.61 -14.00
C PHE A 6 -15.05 -3.51 -14.05
N SER A 7 -13.86 -2.93 -14.08
CA SER A 7 -12.61 -3.68 -13.97
C SER A 7 -12.05 -3.67 -12.55
N LEU A 8 -11.71 -4.84 -12.04
CA LEU A 8 -11.22 -5.08 -10.70
C LEU A 8 -9.84 -5.74 -10.74
N ILE A 9 -8.94 -5.27 -9.89
CA ILE A 9 -7.66 -5.92 -9.61
C ILE A 9 -7.78 -6.57 -8.23
N PRO A 10 -8.15 -7.85 -8.13
CA PRO A 10 -8.24 -8.54 -6.86
C PRO A 10 -6.85 -9.00 -6.40
N ASP A 11 -6.59 -9.04 -5.10
CA ASP A 11 -5.39 -9.64 -4.53
C ASP A 11 -5.50 -11.18 -4.48
N THR A 12 -6.73 -11.69 -4.32
CA THR A 12 -7.03 -13.12 -4.23
C THR A 12 -8.28 -13.49 -5.03
N ASP A 13 -8.48 -14.79 -5.25
CA ASP A 13 -9.72 -15.29 -5.85
C ASP A 13 -10.93 -15.03 -4.94
N THR A 14 -10.74 -15.05 -3.63
CA THR A 14 -11.79 -14.73 -2.66
C THR A 14 -12.26 -13.29 -2.78
N ASP A 15 -11.34 -12.34 -3.04
CA ASP A 15 -11.68 -10.94 -3.29
C ASP A 15 -12.61 -10.84 -4.52
N TYR A 16 -12.22 -11.52 -5.60
CA TYR A 16 -13.00 -11.50 -6.83
C TYR A 16 -14.42 -12.06 -6.62
N GLN A 17 -14.52 -13.25 -6.01
CA GLN A 17 -15.80 -13.90 -5.70
C GLN A 17 -16.69 -13.05 -4.77
N THR A 18 -16.06 -12.36 -3.79
CA THR A 18 -16.80 -11.45 -2.90
C THR A 18 -17.38 -10.28 -3.68
N VAL A 19 -16.59 -9.67 -4.58
CA VAL A 19 -17.11 -8.59 -5.43
C VAL A 19 -18.18 -9.08 -6.41
N GLU A 20 -18.05 -10.28 -6.99
CA GLU A 20 -19.13 -10.85 -7.83
C GLU A 20 -20.46 -10.96 -7.05
N ARG A 21 -20.43 -11.42 -5.81
CA ARG A 21 -21.61 -11.48 -4.94
C ARG A 21 -22.18 -10.08 -4.67
N LEU A 22 -21.32 -9.10 -4.38
CA LEU A 22 -21.72 -7.71 -4.19
C LEU A 22 -22.33 -7.10 -5.46
N MET A 23 -21.85 -7.46 -6.65
CA MET A 23 -22.48 -7.01 -7.92
C MET A 23 -23.88 -7.59 -8.09
N ALA A 24 -24.12 -8.83 -7.67
CA ALA A 24 -25.45 -9.41 -7.67
C ALA A 24 -26.40 -8.71 -6.66
N GLU A 25 -25.89 -8.27 -5.50
CA GLU A 25 -26.64 -7.46 -4.53
C GLU A 25 -26.93 -6.07 -5.10
N PHE A 26 -25.95 -5.38 -5.63
CA PHE A 26 -26.10 -4.09 -6.28
C PHE A 26 -27.16 -4.11 -7.40
N LYS A 27 -27.18 -5.17 -8.20
CA LYS A 27 -28.20 -5.37 -9.25
C LYS A 27 -29.60 -5.45 -8.66
N ARG A 28 -29.77 -6.14 -7.52
CA ARG A 28 -31.08 -6.24 -6.85
C ARG A 28 -31.55 -4.90 -6.28
N GLU A 29 -30.61 -4.09 -5.74
CA GLU A 29 -30.93 -2.78 -5.16
C GLU A 29 -31.19 -1.70 -6.22
N SER A 30 -30.35 -1.64 -7.25
CA SER A 30 -30.31 -0.53 -8.20
C SER A 30 -31.00 -0.80 -9.54
N GLY A 31 -31.22 -2.07 -9.88
CA GLY A 31 -31.66 -2.48 -11.21
C GLY A 31 -30.56 -2.36 -12.30
N VAL A 32 -29.32 -2.05 -11.92
CA VAL A 32 -28.18 -1.93 -12.85
C VAL A 32 -27.45 -3.26 -12.94
N ASP A 33 -27.13 -3.69 -14.15
CA ASP A 33 -26.29 -4.87 -14.38
C ASP A 33 -24.80 -4.46 -14.47
N VAL A 34 -23.91 -5.24 -13.86
CA VAL A 34 -22.46 -4.95 -13.86
C VAL A 34 -21.72 -6.13 -14.49
N ARG A 35 -21.00 -5.89 -15.57
CA ARG A 35 -20.05 -6.84 -16.14
C ARG A 35 -18.69 -6.65 -15.49
N LEU A 36 -18.37 -7.56 -14.58
CA LEU A 36 -17.09 -7.53 -13.86
C LEU A 36 -15.98 -8.10 -14.74
N GLN A 37 -14.88 -7.36 -14.86
CA GLN A 37 -13.68 -7.75 -15.60
C GLN A 37 -12.51 -7.87 -14.65
N ARG A 38 -11.85 -9.02 -14.63
CA ARG A 38 -10.67 -9.26 -13.79
C ARG A 38 -9.41 -8.75 -14.49
N MET A 39 -8.58 -8.04 -13.74
CA MET A 39 -7.22 -7.69 -14.11
C MET A 39 -6.26 -8.29 -13.06
N ASP A 40 -4.99 -8.38 -13.37
CA ASP A 40 -3.92 -8.71 -12.42
C ASP A 40 -2.92 -7.56 -12.29
N TRP A 41 -2.27 -7.43 -11.11
CA TRP A 41 -1.34 -6.34 -10.83
C TRP A 41 -0.18 -6.26 -11.81
N GLY A 42 0.27 -7.40 -12.36
CA GLY A 42 1.41 -7.46 -13.28
C GLY A 42 1.18 -6.76 -14.61
N ASN A 43 -0.08 -6.71 -15.08
CA ASN A 43 -0.43 -6.13 -16.38
C ASN A 43 -1.51 -5.03 -16.32
N ALA A 44 -2.14 -4.83 -15.15
CA ALA A 44 -3.25 -3.88 -15.00
C ALA A 44 -2.88 -2.47 -15.46
N TRP A 45 -1.68 -1.97 -15.13
CA TRP A 45 -1.26 -0.64 -15.58
C TRP A 45 -1.30 -0.49 -17.10
N ALA A 46 -0.78 -1.46 -17.85
CA ALA A 46 -0.80 -1.41 -19.32
C ALA A 46 -2.23 -1.43 -19.88
N GLN A 47 -3.14 -2.21 -19.28
CA GLN A 47 -4.54 -2.24 -19.66
C GLN A 47 -5.24 -0.90 -19.38
N LEU A 48 -5.02 -0.31 -18.20
CA LEU A 48 -5.56 1.00 -17.82
C LEU A 48 -5.06 2.13 -18.73
N ILE A 49 -3.78 2.10 -19.12
CA ILE A 49 -3.23 3.03 -20.13
C ILE A 49 -3.93 2.85 -21.48
N GLY A 50 -4.26 1.61 -21.86
CA GLY A 50 -5.06 1.34 -23.06
C GLY A 50 -6.42 2.02 -23.02
N VAL A 51 -7.16 1.92 -21.90
CA VAL A 51 -8.44 2.61 -21.69
C VAL A 51 -8.27 4.13 -21.74
N ALA A 52 -7.23 4.67 -21.05
CA ALA A 52 -6.94 6.10 -21.00
C ALA A 52 -6.67 6.70 -22.38
N THR A 53 -5.89 6.00 -23.22
CA THR A 53 -5.45 6.50 -24.52
C THR A 53 -6.48 6.30 -25.63
N GLN A 54 -7.23 5.20 -25.58
CA GLN A 54 -8.28 4.91 -26.57
C GLN A 54 -9.58 5.66 -26.29
N GLY A 55 -9.81 6.10 -25.04
CA GLY A 55 -11.03 6.79 -24.63
C GLY A 55 -12.28 5.93 -24.75
N GLN A 56 -12.13 4.62 -24.56
CA GLN A 56 -13.21 3.63 -24.60
C GLN A 56 -12.87 2.42 -23.75
N GLY A 57 -13.88 1.61 -23.41
CA GLY A 57 -13.72 0.41 -22.60
C GLY A 57 -14.63 0.42 -21.38
N VAL A 58 -14.08 0.04 -20.23
CA VAL A 58 -14.81 -0.05 -18.97
C VAL A 58 -15.28 1.33 -18.47
N ASP A 59 -16.38 1.37 -17.73
CA ASP A 59 -16.95 2.63 -17.18
C ASP A 59 -16.28 3.05 -15.88
N ILE A 60 -15.99 2.08 -15.03
CA ILE A 60 -15.39 2.26 -13.71
C ILE A 60 -14.27 1.24 -13.52
N SER A 61 -13.22 1.63 -12.82
CA SER A 61 -12.09 0.72 -12.52
C SER A 61 -11.67 0.82 -11.06
N HIS A 62 -11.29 -0.32 -10.48
CA HIS A 62 -10.41 -0.36 -9.32
C HIS A 62 -8.98 -0.18 -9.80
N VAL A 63 -8.27 0.78 -9.20
CA VAL A 63 -6.89 1.14 -9.57
C VAL A 63 -6.03 1.29 -8.31
N GLY A 64 -4.72 1.05 -8.41
CA GLY A 64 -3.79 1.39 -7.35
C GLY A 64 -3.86 2.89 -7.01
N SER A 65 -3.85 3.22 -5.73
CA SER A 65 -3.99 4.61 -5.27
C SER A 65 -2.92 5.53 -5.86
N THR A 66 -1.69 5.05 -6.04
CA THR A 66 -0.57 5.81 -6.61
C THR A 66 -0.73 6.10 -8.11
N TRP A 67 -1.63 5.41 -8.81
CA TRP A 67 -1.85 5.57 -10.25
C TRP A 67 -2.85 6.67 -10.61
N VAL A 68 -3.71 7.06 -9.67
CA VAL A 68 -4.78 8.04 -9.91
C VAL A 68 -4.23 9.36 -10.45
N SER A 69 -3.12 9.86 -9.89
CA SER A 69 -2.49 11.11 -10.32
C SER A 69 -2.01 11.07 -11.78
N SER A 70 -1.45 9.95 -12.21
CA SER A 70 -1.02 9.78 -13.61
C SER A 70 -2.21 9.76 -14.56
N LEU A 71 -3.30 9.06 -14.19
CA LEU A 71 -4.54 9.02 -14.98
C LEU A 71 -5.23 10.40 -15.05
N MET A 72 -5.19 11.18 -13.95
CA MET A 72 -5.65 12.59 -13.96
C MET A 72 -4.87 13.42 -14.97
N THR A 73 -3.55 13.33 -14.95
CA THR A 73 -2.68 14.11 -15.85
C THR A 73 -2.87 13.74 -17.32
N MET A 74 -3.14 12.47 -17.60
CA MET A 74 -3.51 12.02 -18.94
C MET A 74 -4.90 12.51 -19.39
N ASN A 75 -5.62 13.27 -18.52
CA ASN A 75 -7.00 13.68 -18.75
C ASN A 75 -7.94 12.50 -19.04
N ALA A 76 -7.62 11.34 -18.46
CA ALA A 76 -8.40 10.11 -18.62
C ALA A 76 -9.60 10.03 -17.66
N LEU A 77 -9.56 10.84 -16.60
CA LEU A 77 -10.59 10.91 -15.56
C LEU A 77 -11.30 12.27 -15.59
N ARG A 78 -12.43 12.35 -14.91
CA ARG A 78 -13.17 13.57 -14.63
C ARG A 78 -13.39 13.71 -13.14
N PRO A 79 -13.52 14.95 -12.62
CA PRO A 79 -13.86 15.17 -11.23
C PRO A 79 -15.19 14.49 -10.85
N ILE A 80 -15.18 13.85 -9.69
CA ILE A 80 -16.39 13.33 -9.07
C ILE A 80 -17.23 14.50 -8.56
N PRO A 81 -18.54 14.57 -8.85
CA PRO A 81 -19.37 15.68 -8.42
C PRO A 81 -19.38 15.84 -6.89
N SER A 82 -19.31 17.08 -6.42
CA SER A 82 -19.24 17.40 -4.99
C SER A 82 -20.44 16.86 -4.17
N HIS A 83 -21.62 16.79 -4.78
CA HIS A 83 -22.79 16.22 -4.11
C HIS A 83 -22.61 14.73 -3.81
N LEU A 84 -21.95 13.96 -4.69
CA LEU A 84 -21.63 12.55 -4.45
C LEU A 84 -20.52 12.43 -3.40
N VAL A 85 -19.46 13.25 -3.51
CA VAL A 85 -18.38 13.29 -2.51
C VAL A 85 -18.95 13.56 -1.12
N ASN A 86 -19.85 14.53 -0.98
CA ASN A 86 -20.51 14.86 0.30
C ASN A 86 -21.40 13.70 0.79
N LYS A 87 -22.12 13.04 -0.12
CA LYS A 87 -23.01 11.93 0.22
C LYS A 87 -22.29 10.74 0.83
N ILE A 88 -21.06 10.46 0.38
CA ILE A 88 -20.23 9.37 0.92
C ILE A 88 -19.40 9.78 2.15
N GLY A 89 -19.49 11.04 2.59
CA GLY A 89 -18.85 11.58 3.79
C GLY A 89 -17.55 12.36 3.58
N GLY A 90 -17.12 12.53 2.32
CA GLY A 90 -15.93 13.31 1.98
C GLY A 90 -14.63 12.81 2.63
N ASP A 91 -13.66 13.69 2.78
CA ASP A 91 -12.33 13.40 3.34
C ASP A 91 -12.36 12.87 4.79
N GLN A 92 -13.34 13.31 5.58
CA GLN A 92 -13.44 12.93 6.99
C GLN A 92 -13.87 11.46 7.18
N ALA A 93 -14.48 10.85 6.19
CA ALA A 93 -14.92 9.45 6.25
C ALA A 93 -13.79 8.45 5.96
N PHE A 94 -12.68 8.90 5.39
CA PHE A 94 -11.62 8.02 4.88
C PHE A 94 -10.27 8.29 5.56
N VAL A 95 -9.40 7.29 5.55
CA VAL A 95 -8.01 7.44 5.97
C VAL A 95 -7.34 8.52 5.11
N HIS A 96 -6.76 9.52 5.76
CA HIS A 96 -6.21 10.71 5.08
C HIS A 96 -5.20 10.36 3.98
N SER A 97 -4.31 9.39 4.22
CA SER A 97 -3.31 8.95 3.24
C SER A 97 -3.93 8.36 1.97
N THR A 98 -5.05 7.63 2.09
CA THR A 98 -5.77 7.09 0.92
C THR A 98 -6.57 8.18 0.20
N TRP A 99 -7.18 9.10 0.95
CA TRP A 99 -7.93 10.23 0.37
C TRP A 99 -7.04 11.20 -0.41
N SER A 100 -5.84 11.49 0.10
CA SER A 100 -4.91 12.43 -0.55
C SER A 100 -4.48 11.99 -1.95
N ASN A 101 -4.53 10.70 -2.26
CA ASN A 101 -4.17 10.18 -3.58
C ASN A 101 -5.21 10.45 -4.68
N VAL A 102 -6.46 10.71 -4.29
CA VAL A 102 -7.58 10.91 -5.23
C VAL A 102 -7.94 12.38 -5.42
N VAL A 103 -7.27 13.28 -4.70
CA VAL A 103 -7.49 14.73 -4.75
C VAL A 103 -6.38 15.41 -5.56
N ALA A 104 -6.77 16.23 -6.54
CA ALA A 104 -5.80 17.04 -7.28
C ALA A 104 -5.28 18.20 -6.42
N GLU A 105 -3.97 18.43 -6.43
CA GLU A 105 -3.34 19.48 -5.61
C GLU A 105 -3.78 20.90 -5.99
N ASN A 106 -4.00 21.14 -7.29
CA ASN A 106 -4.19 22.49 -7.82
C ASN A 106 -5.61 23.03 -7.64
N ASP A 107 -6.62 22.17 -7.72
CA ASP A 107 -8.04 22.58 -7.74
C ASP A 107 -8.90 21.89 -6.67
N ARG A 108 -8.30 21.01 -5.88
CA ARG A 108 -8.95 20.19 -4.84
C ARG A 108 -10.13 19.34 -5.34
N ASN A 109 -10.23 19.13 -6.65
CA ASN A 109 -11.21 18.21 -7.21
C ASN A 109 -10.86 16.77 -6.84
N VAL A 110 -11.88 15.96 -6.62
CA VAL A 110 -11.77 14.54 -6.31
C VAL A 110 -11.96 13.75 -7.60
N TYR A 111 -11.03 12.86 -7.94
CA TYR A 111 -11.03 12.09 -9.18
C TYR A 111 -11.25 10.59 -8.99
N GLY A 112 -11.38 10.16 -7.77
CA GLY A 112 -11.70 8.78 -7.39
C GLY A 112 -12.16 8.73 -5.95
N ILE A 113 -12.61 7.55 -5.51
CA ILE A 113 -12.96 7.34 -4.11
C ILE A 113 -12.15 6.14 -3.60
N PRO A 114 -11.45 6.29 -2.45
CA PRO A 114 -10.72 5.17 -1.88
C PRO A 114 -11.64 4.00 -1.54
N LEU A 115 -11.25 2.79 -1.93
CA LEU A 115 -11.97 1.55 -1.64
C LEU A 115 -11.28 0.76 -0.52
N SER A 116 -9.98 0.63 -0.60
CA SER A 116 -9.19 -0.13 0.37
C SER A 116 -8.00 0.66 0.89
N ALA A 117 -7.51 0.26 2.06
CA ALA A 117 -6.23 0.69 2.62
C ALA A 117 -5.23 -0.47 2.58
N TYR A 118 -3.96 -0.13 2.48
CA TYR A 118 -2.85 -1.06 2.55
C TYR A 118 -1.72 -0.47 3.39
N VAL A 119 -1.13 -1.26 4.28
CA VAL A 119 -0.02 -0.84 5.14
C VAL A 119 0.87 -2.03 5.49
N TYR A 120 2.19 -1.81 5.43
CA TYR A 120 3.17 -2.74 5.97
C TYR A 120 3.27 -2.58 7.49
N ILE A 121 3.45 -3.71 8.17
CA ILE A 121 3.58 -3.81 9.61
C ILE A 121 4.79 -4.63 9.99
N VAL A 122 5.20 -4.55 11.24
CA VAL A 122 6.04 -5.56 11.87
C VAL A 122 5.15 -6.48 12.68
N ALA A 123 5.14 -7.77 12.32
CA ALA A 123 4.57 -8.83 13.14
C ALA A 123 5.71 -9.54 13.89
N TYR A 124 5.52 -9.84 15.16
CA TYR A 124 6.58 -10.41 16.02
C TYR A 124 6.05 -11.41 17.03
N ARG A 125 6.89 -12.32 17.49
CA ARG A 125 6.61 -13.25 18.57
C ARG A 125 6.68 -12.53 19.92
N ARG A 126 5.53 -12.40 20.60
CA ARG A 126 5.45 -11.74 21.92
C ARG A 126 6.30 -12.44 22.96
N ASP A 127 6.25 -13.77 23.00
CA ASP A 127 7.01 -14.60 23.94
C ASP A 127 8.53 -14.46 23.75
N ILE A 128 9.01 -14.18 22.55
CA ILE A 128 10.42 -13.94 22.26
C ILE A 128 10.80 -12.49 22.58
N LEU A 129 10.01 -11.52 22.10
CA LEU A 129 10.30 -10.12 22.38
C LEU A 129 10.29 -9.80 23.88
N ASN A 130 9.40 -10.43 24.65
CA ASN A 130 9.35 -10.30 26.12
C ASN A 130 10.59 -10.85 26.85
N GLN A 131 11.46 -11.59 26.19
CA GLN A 131 12.75 -12.02 26.74
C GLN A 131 13.82 -10.91 26.59
N THR A 132 13.52 -9.88 25.82
CA THR A 132 14.29 -8.63 25.75
C THR A 132 13.65 -7.61 26.68
N GLU A 133 14.38 -6.56 27.04
CA GLU A 133 13.83 -5.43 27.82
C GLU A 133 13.16 -4.38 26.93
N LEU A 134 12.94 -4.69 25.64
CA LEU A 134 12.44 -3.76 24.63
C LEU A 134 10.93 -3.53 24.76
N ASN A 135 10.52 -2.27 24.66
CA ASN A 135 9.11 -1.91 24.61
C ASN A 135 8.56 -2.06 23.18
N PRO A 136 7.55 -2.93 22.94
CA PRO A 136 6.98 -3.15 21.62
C PRO A 136 6.49 -1.89 20.89
N VAL A 137 6.07 -0.86 21.65
CA VAL A 137 5.58 0.41 21.07
C VAL A 137 6.69 1.20 20.39
N THR A 138 7.92 1.12 20.91
CA THR A 138 9.06 1.92 20.43
C THR A 138 10.08 1.09 19.66
N ALA A 139 10.10 -0.22 19.85
CA ALA A 139 11.08 -1.14 19.28
C ALA A 139 11.18 -1.09 17.74
N PHE A 140 10.09 -0.69 17.07
CA PHE A 140 9.98 -0.67 15.61
C PHE A 140 9.67 0.74 15.05
N ALA A 141 9.70 1.78 15.91
CA ALA A 141 9.23 3.12 15.56
C ALA A 141 10.24 3.94 14.75
N THR A 142 11.51 3.64 14.86
CA THR A 142 12.58 4.35 14.13
C THR A 142 13.58 3.36 13.51
N PRO A 143 14.31 3.77 12.45
CA PRO A 143 15.35 2.93 11.87
C PRO A 143 16.35 2.38 12.90
N ALA A 144 16.84 3.24 13.80
CA ALA A 144 17.80 2.85 14.83
C ALA A 144 17.20 1.86 15.86
N ALA A 145 15.95 2.09 16.29
CA ALA A 145 15.27 1.20 17.22
C ALA A 145 15.02 -0.19 16.60
N LEU A 146 14.63 -0.24 15.31
CA LEU A 146 14.45 -1.49 14.60
C LEU A 146 15.78 -2.28 14.47
N GLU A 147 16.87 -1.61 14.08
CA GLU A 147 18.20 -2.26 14.00
C GLU A 147 18.64 -2.84 15.35
N GLU A 148 18.42 -2.11 16.45
CA GLU A 148 18.72 -2.57 17.81
C GLU A 148 17.84 -3.74 18.21
N THR A 149 16.55 -3.69 17.87
CA THR A 149 15.60 -4.78 18.14
C THR A 149 16.03 -6.06 17.41
N VAL A 150 16.40 -5.97 16.14
CA VAL A 150 16.82 -7.14 15.37
C VAL A 150 18.11 -7.73 15.94
N ARG A 151 19.11 -6.90 16.34
CA ARG A 151 20.32 -7.39 17.01
C ARG A 151 20.01 -8.08 18.35
N SER A 152 19.08 -7.54 19.12
CA SER A 152 18.67 -8.14 20.38
C SER A 152 18.00 -9.52 20.15
N LEU A 153 17.14 -9.64 19.14
CA LEU A 153 16.53 -10.91 18.74
C LEU A 153 17.57 -11.92 18.23
N GLU A 154 18.60 -11.48 17.47
CA GLU A 154 19.70 -12.35 17.02
C GLU A 154 20.52 -12.90 18.19
N ASN A 155 20.76 -12.11 19.22
CA ASN A 155 21.48 -12.54 20.40
C ASN A 155 20.73 -13.64 21.19
N LEU A 156 19.41 -13.65 21.16
CA LEU A 156 18.58 -14.68 21.80
C LEU A 156 18.68 -16.03 21.10
N LYS A 157 18.91 -16.06 19.78
CA LYS A 157 18.94 -17.29 18.95
C LYS A 157 17.71 -18.18 19.15
N ALA A 158 16.55 -17.58 19.36
CA ALA A 158 15.32 -18.26 19.72
C ALA A 158 14.64 -18.98 18.53
N THR A 159 14.95 -18.54 17.30
CA THR A 159 14.37 -19.06 16.04
C THR A 159 15.46 -19.20 14.99
N GLU A 160 15.13 -19.90 13.90
CA GLU A 160 16.01 -20.04 12.73
C GLU A 160 16.38 -18.67 12.14
N ASN A 161 15.38 -17.78 12.00
CA ASN A 161 15.53 -16.42 11.50
C ASN A 161 15.08 -15.43 12.56
N SER A 162 15.98 -14.58 13.05
CA SER A 162 15.59 -13.54 14.01
C SER A 162 14.76 -12.44 13.34
N TRP A 163 14.96 -12.22 12.04
CA TRP A 163 14.31 -11.23 11.23
C TRP A 163 14.09 -11.70 9.80
N LEU A 164 12.88 -11.41 9.26
CA LEU A 164 12.57 -11.53 7.83
C LEU A 164 11.88 -10.27 7.33
N MET A 165 12.13 -9.92 6.08
CA MET A 165 11.39 -8.87 5.39
C MET A 165 11.18 -9.27 3.93
N PRO A 166 10.14 -8.77 3.26
CA PRO A 166 9.91 -9.08 1.86
C PRO A 166 11.10 -8.66 0.99
N VAL A 167 11.56 -9.61 0.18
CA VAL A 167 12.54 -9.41 -0.89
C VAL A 167 11.84 -9.81 -2.16
N VAL A 168 11.38 -8.82 -2.93
CA VAL A 168 10.54 -9.05 -4.12
C VAL A 168 11.27 -8.51 -5.35
N PRO A 169 11.72 -9.39 -6.28
CA PRO A 169 12.45 -8.94 -7.46
C PRO A 169 11.58 -8.20 -8.46
N HIS A 170 10.24 -8.41 -8.44
CA HIS A 170 9.29 -7.76 -9.34
C HIS A 170 7.83 -7.94 -8.84
N PRO A 171 6.95 -6.91 -8.90
CA PRO A 171 7.24 -5.51 -9.17
C PRO A 171 7.97 -4.83 -8.00
N PHE A 172 8.92 -3.98 -8.30
CA PHE A 172 9.74 -3.26 -7.29
C PHE A 172 8.96 -2.25 -6.43
N ASN A 173 7.68 -2.02 -6.71
CA ASN A 173 6.87 -1.03 -6.02
C ASN A 173 6.77 -1.30 -4.51
N ASP A 174 6.58 -2.55 -4.11
CA ASP A 174 6.50 -2.93 -2.69
C ASP A 174 7.78 -2.56 -1.94
N PHE A 175 8.93 -2.70 -2.59
CA PHE A 175 10.21 -2.34 -2.03
C PHE A 175 10.35 -0.83 -1.81
N VAL A 176 9.86 -0.02 -2.77
CA VAL A 176 9.78 1.45 -2.65
C VAL A 176 8.83 1.85 -1.53
N HIS A 177 7.70 1.17 -1.40
CA HIS A 177 6.71 1.47 -0.37
C HIS A 177 7.24 1.22 1.04
N MET A 178 7.94 0.12 1.26
CA MET A 178 8.63 -0.13 2.52
C MET A 178 9.71 0.93 2.78
N ALA A 179 10.61 1.16 1.82
CA ALA A 179 11.71 2.13 1.93
C ALA A 179 11.22 3.55 2.23
N ALA A 180 10.05 3.95 1.71
CA ALA A 180 9.44 5.25 1.98
C ALA A 180 9.22 5.48 3.48
N SER A 181 8.81 4.44 4.23
CA SER A 181 8.64 4.52 5.69
C SER A 181 9.95 4.86 6.41
N TRP A 182 11.07 4.29 5.95
CA TRP A 182 12.40 4.62 6.49
C TRP A 182 12.85 6.04 6.14
N ILE A 183 12.65 6.45 4.88
CA ILE A 183 12.98 7.82 4.44
C ILE A 183 12.25 8.83 5.30
N TRP A 184 10.94 8.70 5.45
CA TRP A 184 10.11 9.66 6.19
C TRP A 184 10.40 9.66 7.68
N SER A 185 10.58 8.49 8.27
CA SER A 185 10.92 8.36 9.71
C SER A 185 12.35 8.80 10.04
N SER A 186 13.21 8.98 9.04
CA SER A 186 14.52 9.63 9.15
C SER A 186 14.47 11.14 8.90
N GLY A 187 13.28 11.73 8.70
CA GLY A 187 13.11 13.16 8.38
C GLY A 187 13.40 13.51 6.90
N GLY A 188 13.61 12.49 6.06
CA GLY A 188 13.83 12.67 4.63
C GLY A 188 12.51 12.82 3.85
N HIS A 189 12.64 13.17 2.58
CA HIS A 189 11.54 13.28 1.64
C HIS A 189 11.93 12.60 0.32
N ILE A 190 10.93 12.07 -0.41
CA ILE A 190 11.17 11.51 -1.74
C ILE A 190 11.14 12.62 -2.78
N MET A 191 10.30 13.63 -2.57
CA MET A 191 10.15 14.79 -3.45
C MET A 191 10.01 16.09 -2.66
N ASP A 192 10.29 17.20 -3.32
CA ASP A 192 10.03 18.54 -2.81
C ASP A 192 8.52 18.84 -2.70
N ASN A 193 8.20 19.93 -1.99
CA ASN A 193 6.81 20.35 -1.79
C ASN A 193 6.09 20.84 -3.06
N ARG A 194 6.79 21.01 -4.18
CA ARG A 194 6.22 21.44 -5.46
C ARG A 194 6.08 20.29 -6.46
N GLY A 195 6.55 19.07 -6.12
CA GLY A 195 6.58 17.93 -7.02
C GLY A 195 7.51 18.12 -8.24
N LYS A 196 8.51 19.01 -8.13
CA LYS A 196 9.43 19.41 -9.22
C LYS A 196 10.84 18.86 -9.05
N GLN A 197 11.16 18.34 -7.90
CA GLN A 197 12.50 17.81 -7.60
C GLN A 197 12.39 16.55 -6.75
N VAL A 198 13.08 15.49 -7.13
CA VAL A 198 13.28 14.34 -6.27
C VAL A 198 14.35 14.65 -5.22
N LEU A 199 14.14 14.17 -4.00
CA LEU A 199 14.96 14.43 -2.81
C LEU A 199 15.45 13.16 -2.10
N PHE A 200 15.24 11.98 -2.70
CA PHE A 200 15.65 10.72 -2.09
C PHE A 200 17.18 10.55 -1.96
N ASN A 201 17.96 11.41 -2.61
CA ASN A 201 19.41 11.53 -2.44
C ASN A 201 19.84 12.59 -1.42
N SER A 202 18.88 13.21 -0.70
CA SER A 202 19.23 14.12 0.41
C SER A 202 19.84 13.34 1.59
N PRO A 203 20.67 13.98 2.45
CA PRO A 203 21.33 13.27 3.56
C PRO A 203 20.37 12.50 4.46
N ALA A 204 19.21 13.08 4.81
CA ALA A 204 18.22 12.44 5.65
C ALA A 204 17.53 11.26 4.93
N ALA A 205 17.22 11.37 3.63
CA ALA A 205 16.65 10.29 2.86
C ALA A 205 17.66 9.15 2.66
N LEU A 206 18.91 9.46 2.35
CA LEU A 206 19.99 8.46 2.25
C LEU A 206 20.22 7.74 3.59
N ALA A 207 20.17 8.44 4.73
CA ALA A 207 20.27 7.80 6.03
C ALA A 207 19.16 6.75 6.23
N GLY A 208 17.92 7.08 5.85
CA GLY A 208 16.79 6.13 5.87
C GLY A 208 17.02 4.94 4.93
N LEU A 209 17.40 5.19 3.68
CA LEU A 209 17.66 4.14 2.69
C LEU A 209 18.82 3.22 3.09
N LYS A 210 19.89 3.76 3.65
CA LYS A 210 21.03 2.97 4.17
C LYS A 210 20.56 2.03 5.28
N SER A 211 19.79 2.55 6.25
CA SER A 211 19.21 1.72 7.30
C SER A 211 18.30 0.64 6.74
N PHE A 212 17.39 0.99 5.81
CA PHE A 212 16.51 0.03 5.14
C PHE A 212 17.30 -1.12 4.48
N LEU A 213 18.30 -0.80 3.69
CA LEU A 213 19.11 -1.79 2.98
C LEU A 213 20.01 -2.62 3.91
N ARG A 214 20.46 -2.05 5.05
CA ARG A 214 21.19 -2.82 6.07
C ARG A 214 20.33 -3.96 6.64
N MET A 215 19.00 -3.77 6.73
CA MET A 215 18.11 -4.80 7.23
C MET A 215 18.13 -6.08 6.36
N LEU A 216 18.50 -5.96 5.07
CA LEU A 216 18.67 -7.13 4.18
C LEU A 216 19.84 -8.04 4.63
N ARG A 217 20.82 -7.51 5.36
CA ARG A 217 21.94 -8.32 5.88
C ARG A 217 21.52 -9.33 6.94
N HIS A 218 20.35 -9.12 7.54
CA HIS A 218 19.75 -10.01 8.54
C HIS A 218 18.80 -11.04 7.92
N VAL A 219 18.46 -10.91 6.63
CA VAL A 219 17.62 -11.84 5.89
C VAL A 219 18.48 -12.98 5.33
N PRO A 220 18.04 -14.25 5.36
CA PRO A 220 18.77 -15.34 4.72
C PRO A 220 18.92 -15.11 3.22
N ASP A 221 19.87 -15.78 2.60
CA ASP A 221 20.08 -15.70 1.15
C ASP A 221 18.86 -16.30 0.43
N THR A 222 18.20 -15.46 -0.37
CA THR A 222 16.99 -15.82 -1.11
C THR A 222 16.77 -14.88 -2.28
N ASP A 223 16.29 -15.42 -3.39
CA ASP A 223 15.91 -14.63 -4.57
C ASP A 223 14.50 -14.03 -4.45
N TYR A 224 13.66 -14.58 -3.58
CA TYR A 224 12.28 -14.14 -3.36
C TYR A 224 11.81 -14.47 -1.95
N LEU A 225 11.15 -13.51 -1.33
CA LEU A 225 10.42 -13.67 -0.06
C LEU A 225 9.28 -12.66 -0.01
N GLY A 226 8.04 -13.11 -0.07
CA GLY A 226 6.85 -12.23 -0.01
C GLY A 226 6.34 -12.04 1.41
N SER A 227 5.36 -11.13 1.58
CA SER A 227 4.70 -10.88 2.87
C SER A 227 4.04 -12.13 3.46
N ASP A 228 3.41 -12.94 2.62
CA ASP A 228 2.73 -14.17 3.04
C ASP A 228 3.74 -15.25 3.50
N GLU A 229 4.91 -15.36 2.84
CA GLU A 229 5.99 -16.24 3.26
C GLU A 229 6.60 -15.79 4.58
N CYS A 230 6.83 -14.49 4.77
CA CYS A 230 7.28 -13.91 6.03
C CYS A 230 6.29 -14.22 7.16
N MET A 231 5.00 -14.00 6.93
CA MET A 231 3.95 -14.30 7.93
C MET A 231 3.88 -15.79 8.26
N ARG A 232 3.97 -16.66 7.25
CA ARG A 232 4.00 -18.11 7.44
C ARG A 232 5.18 -18.54 8.29
N ALA A 233 6.39 -18.04 8.01
CA ALA A 233 7.59 -18.35 8.80
C ALA A 233 7.42 -17.93 10.27
N LEU A 234 6.78 -16.80 10.54
CA LEU A 234 6.48 -16.32 11.88
C LEU A 234 5.51 -17.26 12.61
N LEU A 235 4.40 -17.65 11.98
CA LEU A 235 3.38 -18.55 12.54
C LEU A 235 3.93 -19.96 12.80
N GLU A 236 4.82 -20.45 11.94
CA GLU A 236 5.50 -21.73 12.10
C GLU A 236 6.63 -21.70 13.16
N GLY A 237 6.90 -20.56 13.76
CA GLY A 237 7.96 -20.39 14.76
C GLY A 237 9.37 -20.37 14.19
N ARG A 238 9.52 -20.21 12.87
CA ARG A 238 10.83 -20.13 12.18
C ARG A 238 11.40 -18.71 12.18
N ALA A 239 10.58 -17.69 12.50
CA ALA A 239 11.03 -16.31 12.61
C ALA A 239 10.61 -15.68 13.93
N SER A 240 11.43 -14.74 14.47
CA SER A 240 11.11 -13.97 15.68
C SER A 240 10.31 -12.69 15.38
N ALA A 241 10.66 -11.98 14.32
CA ALA A 241 9.95 -10.81 13.83
C ALA A 241 10.05 -10.72 12.31
N VAL A 242 9.01 -10.17 11.66
CA VAL A 242 8.93 -10.08 10.21
C VAL A 242 8.26 -8.78 9.78
N ILE A 243 8.65 -8.26 8.61
CA ILE A 243 7.76 -7.34 7.89
C ILE A 243 6.75 -8.17 7.10
N THR A 244 5.50 -7.78 7.22
CA THR A 244 4.38 -8.30 6.43
C THR A 244 3.37 -7.19 6.19
N ASP A 245 2.25 -7.46 5.56
CA ASP A 245 1.15 -6.51 5.48
C ASP A 245 0.07 -6.81 6.53
N ALA A 246 -0.72 -5.79 6.85
CA ALA A 246 -1.75 -5.91 7.88
C ALA A 246 -2.87 -6.90 7.47
N ARG A 247 -3.11 -7.09 6.15
CA ARG A 247 -4.08 -8.06 5.62
C ARG A 247 -3.64 -9.49 5.94
N ALA A 248 -2.36 -9.82 5.73
CA ALA A 248 -1.82 -11.16 6.00
C ALA A 248 -2.00 -11.54 7.49
N LEU A 249 -1.70 -10.61 8.41
CA LEU A 249 -1.94 -10.85 9.83
C LEU A 249 -3.44 -10.93 10.16
N ASN A 250 -4.28 -10.06 9.59
CA ASN A 250 -5.73 -10.14 9.78
C ASN A 250 -6.27 -11.49 9.31
N THR A 251 -5.84 -11.96 8.15
CA THR A 251 -6.17 -13.29 7.62
C THR A 251 -5.80 -14.41 8.61
N ALA A 252 -4.59 -14.34 9.18
CA ALA A 252 -4.15 -15.33 10.17
C ALA A 252 -5.02 -15.30 11.44
N VAL A 253 -5.40 -14.11 11.92
CA VAL A 253 -6.27 -13.92 13.09
C VAL A 253 -7.67 -14.49 12.83
N GLN A 254 -8.30 -14.12 11.71
CA GLN A 254 -9.64 -14.56 11.37
C GLN A 254 -9.72 -16.06 11.13
N ASN A 255 -8.70 -16.67 10.54
CA ASN A 255 -8.60 -18.11 10.32
C ASN A 255 -8.11 -18.87 11.56
N LYS A 256 -7.88 -18.19 12.69
CA LYS A 256 -7.35 -18.81 13.92
C LYS A 256 -6.12 -19.66 13.64
N ALA A 257 -5.18 -19.10 12.86
CA ALA A 257 -3.96 -19.77 12.48
C ALA A 257 -3.18 -20.24 13.72
N PRO A 258 -2.49 -21.39 13.67
CA PRO A 258 -1.67 -21.84 14.78
C PRO A 258 -0.69 -20.77 15.27
N ASN A 259 -0.54 -20.66 16.59
CA ASN A 259 0.34 -19.70 17.27
C ASN A 259 -0.02 -18.21 17.10
N VAL A 260 -1.13 -17.86 16.46
CA VAL A 260 -1.50 -16.45 16.25
C VAL A 260 -1.71 -15.68 17.55
N GLU A 261 -2.09 -16.36 18.63
CA GLU A 261 -2.23 -15.79 19.97
C GLU A 261 -0.91 -15.27 20.56
N ASN A 262 0.23 -15.80 20.10
CA ASN A 262 1.57 -15.38 20.50
C ASN A 262 2.13 -14.25 19.62
N ILE A 263 1.40 -13.83 18.59
CA ILE A 263 1.85 -12.77 17.68
C ILE A 263 1.46 -11.41 18.22
N GLY A 264 2.38 -10.45 18.12
CA GLY A 264 2.16 -9.02 18.29
C GLY A 264 2.26 -8.29 16.97
N ALA A 265 1.69 -7.09 16.90
CA ALA A 265 1.80 -6.20 15.75
C ALA A 265 2.27 -4.82 16.16
N ALA A 266 3.11 -4.21 15.34
CA ALA A 266 3.55 -2.84 15.47
C ALA A 266 3.56 -2.17 14.10
N SER A 267 3.40 -0.85 14.06
CA SER A 267 3.59 -0.08 12.83
C SER A 267 5.02 -0.20 12.33
N LEU A 268 5.18 -0.31 11.03
CA LEU A 268 6.48 -0.22 10.39
C LEU A 268 6.90 1.25 10.39
N MET A 269 7.77 1.63 11.31
CA MET A 269 8.21 3.00 11.54
C MET A 269 7.14 3.96 12.09
N SER A 270 7.56 5.14 12.53
CA SER A 270 6.68 6.20 13.08
C SER A 270 5.80 6.86 12.00
N ILE A 271 6.25 6.83 10.75
CA ILE A 271 5.52 7.34 9.59
C ILE A 271 5.42 6.19 8.57
N PRO A 272 4.43 5.28 8.73
CA PRO A 272 4.29 4.17 7.82
C PRO A 272 3.79 4.64 6.45
N TRP A 273 4.32 4.04 5.38
CA TRP A 273 3.70 4.18 4.08
C TRP A 273 2.32 3.53 4.09
N SER A 274 1.38 4.22 3.48
CA SER A 274 0.02 3.74 3.33
C SER A 274 -0.49 4.03 1.92
N GLY A 275 -1.01 3.03 1.29
CA GLY A 275 -1.65 3.07 -0.02
C GLY A 275 -2.99 2.35 0.00
N GLY A 276 -3.29 1.67 -1.09
CA GLY A 276 -4.50 0.86 -1.27
C GLY A 276 -5.05 0.98 -2.67
N GLY A 277 -6.34 0.71 -2.81
CA GLY A 277 -7.07 0.81 -4.07
C GLY A 277 -8.12 1.90 -4.06
N SER A 278 -8.39 2.47 -5.23
CA SER A 278 -9.40 3.50 -5.44
C SER A 278 -10.31 3.15 -6.61
N LEU A 279 -11.56 3.58 -6.54
CA LEU A 279 -12.50 3.53 -7.66
C LEU A 279 -12.41 4.82 -8.46
N VAL A 280 -12.26 4.71 -9.77
CA VAL A 280 -12.24 5.83 -10.71
C VAL A 280 -13.26 5.63 -11.82
N ILE A 281 -13.87 6.73 -12.31
CA ILE A 281 -14.79 6.72 -13.45
C ILE A 281 -14.07 7.33 -14.64
N TRP A 282 -14.07 6.61 -15.74
CA TRP A 282 -13.36 7.02 -16.94
C TRP A 282 -14.07 8.19 -17.65
N ARG A 283 -13.28 9.07 -18.26
CA ARG A 283 -13.77 10.26 -18.93
C ARG A 283 -14.81 9.97 -20.02
N HIS A 284 -14.64 8.90 -20.79
CA HIS A 284 -15.55 8.58 -21.88
C HIS A 284 -16.96 8.20 -21.39
N THR A 285 -17.10 7.66 -20.18
CA THR A 285 -18.40 7.31 -19.56
C THR A 285 -19.31 8.54 -19.43
N TYR A 286 -18.72 9.74 -19.28
CA TYR A 286 -19.47 11.00 -19.21
C TYR A 286 -20.23 11.36 -20.49
N GLY A 287 -19.93 10.71 -21.62
CA GLY A 287 -20.71 10.80 -22.86
C GLY A 287 -22.01 9.97 -22.84
N TYR A 288 -22.24 9.15 -21.80
CA TYR A 288 -23.35 8.23 -21.69
C TYR A 288 -24.08 8.43 -20.34
N PRO A 289 -25.07 9.35 -20.25
CA PRO A 289 -25.69 9.76 -18.98
C PRO A 289 -26.22 8.61 -18.13
N ASP A 290 -26.87 7.60 -18.73
CA ASP A 290 -27.41 6.43 -18.00
C ASP A 290 -26.29 5.54 -17.41
N ARG A 291 -25.19 5.37 -18.15
CA ARG A 291 -24.02 4.61 -17.68
C ARG A 291 -23.27 5.39 -16.60
N LEU A 292 -23.19 6.71 -16.74
CA LEU A 292 -22.56 7.57 -15.72
C LEU A 292 -23.35 7.55 -14.41
N ASP A 293 -24.67 7.67 -14.44
CA ASP A 293 -25.52 7.56 -13.25
C ASP A 293 -25.35 6.18 -12.58
N ALA A 294 -25.32 5.12 -13.39
CA ALA A 294 -25.09 3.76 -12.90
C ALA A 294 -23.69 3.60 -12.26
N ALA A 295 -22.64 4.22 -12.85
CA ALA A 295 -21.29 4.22 -12.28
C ALA A 295 -21.21 4.99 -10.95
N TYR A 296 -21.91 6.12 -10.82
CA TYR A 296 -22.03 6.83 -9.54
C TYR A 296 -22.74 6.00 -8.46
N LYS A 297 -23.83 5.33 -8.81
CA LYS A 297 -24.53 4.42 -7.88
C LYS A 297 -23.64 3.26 -7.44
N LEU A 298 -22.86 2.68 -8.37
CA LEU A 298 -21.92 1.62 -8.02
C LEU A 298 -20.80 2.13 -7.11
N MET A 299 -20.23 3.30 -7.42
CA MET A 299 -19.19 3.92 -6.57
C MET A 299 -19.72 4.17 -5.16
N GLU A 300 -20.93 4.73 -5.01
CA GLU A 300 -21.58 4.93 -3.72
C GLU A 300 -21.81 3.60 -2.99
N PHE A 301 -22.33 2.59 -3.67
CA PHE A 301 -22.58 1.26 -3.10
C PHE A 301 -21.29 0.63 -2.58
N MET A 302 -20.23 0.60 -3.40
CA MET A 302 -18.96 -0.02 -3.04
C MET A 302 -18.24 0.71 -1.88
N THR A 303 -18.49 2.01 -1.71
CA THR A 303 -17.84 2.83 -0.67
C THR A 303 -18.69 3.04 0.59
N ARG A 304 -19.84 2.40 0.69
CA ARG A 304 -20.61 2.33 1.95
C ARG A 304 -19.82 1.57 3.00
N LYS A 305 -19.94 1.98 4.26
CA LYS A 305 -19.34 1.27 5.40
C LYS A 305 -19.70 -0.22 5.37
N GLN A 306 -20.97 -0.54 5.19
CA GLN A 306 -21.46 -1.92 5.21
C GLN A 306 -20.84 -2.77 4.10
N THR A 307 -20.72 -2.25 2.88
CA THR A 307 -20.09 -2.96 1.75
C THR A 307 -18.60 -3.18 1.99
N MET A 308 -17.89 -2.16 2.51
CA MET A 308 -16.48 -2.30 2.87
C MET A 308 -16.25 -3.27 4.02
N MET A 309 -17.16 -3.32 5.00
CA MET A 309 -17.12 -4.32 6.07
C MET A 309 -17.34 -5.73 5.53
N GLU A 310 -18.24 -5.90 4.55
CA GLU A 310 -18.45 -7.20 3.91
C GLU A 310 -17.22 -7.65 3.10
N LEU A 311 -16.57 -6.75 2.36
CA LEU A 311 -15.27 -7.01 1.73
C LEU A 311 -14.24 -7.43 2.78
N ALA A 312 -14.08 -6.65 3.85
CA ALA A 312 -13.10 -6.92 4.90
C ALA A 312 -13.31 -8.28 5.59
N ASN A 313 -14.56 -8.64 5.87
CA ASN A 313 -14.90 -9.89 6.55
C ASN A 313 -14.76 -11.13 5.66
N ASN A 314 -14.88 -11.00 4.35
CA ASN A 314 -14.83 -12.14 3.44
C ASN A 314 -13.48 -12.28 2.69
N SER A 315 -12.81 -11.18 2.43
CA SER A 315 -11.55 -11.16 1.68
C SER A 315 -10.37 -10.55 2.45
N TYR A 316 -10.62 -10.16 3.71
CA TYR A 316 -9.63 -9.57 4.62
C TYR A 316 -8.99 -8.27 4.13
N THR A 317 -9.52 -7.68 3.06
CA THR A 317 -9.10 -6.37 2.54
C THR A 317 -9.39 -5.28 3.57
N LEU A 318 -8.40 -4.47 3.91
CA LEU A 318 -8.61 -3.37 4.85
C LEU A 318 -9.49 -2.29 4.23
N PRO A 319 -10.58 -1.86 4.88
CA PRO A 319 -11.38 -0.74 4.39
C PRO A 319 -10.60 0.57 4.48
N SER A 320 -10.84 1.46 3.51
CA SER A 320 -10.29 2.83 3.58
C SER A 320 -11.11 3.77 4.46
N ARG A 321 -12.30 3.38 4.90
CA ARG A 321 -13.14 4.17 5.81
C ARG A 321 -12.69 4.03 7.25
N THR A 322 -12.56 5.16 7.94
CA THR A 322 -12.14 5.20 9.35
C THR A 322 -13.17 4.55 10.29
N ASP A 323 -14.46 4.77 10.01
CA ASP A 323 -15.57 4.19 10.81
C ASP A 323 -15.71 2.66 10.62
N ALA A 324 -15.27 2.13 9.48
CA ALA A 324 -15.21 0.69 9.24
C ALA A 324 -13.97 0.07 9.91
N LEU A 325 -12.81 0.75 9.87
CA LEU A 325 -11.60 0.32 10.59
C LEU A 325 -11.82 0.27 12.10
N ASP A 326 -12.54 1.26 12.66
CA ASP A 326 -12.85 1.29 14.09
C ASP A 326 -13.72 0.10 14.53
N GLU A 327 -14.66 -0.33 13.70
CA GLU A 327 -15.51 -1.48 13.96
C GLU A 327 -14.78 -2.81 13.77
N LEU A 328 -13.97 -2.91 12.70
CA LEU A 328 -13.23 -4.12 12.35
C LEU A 328 -12.12 -4.43 13.37
N PHE A 329 -11.51 -3.39 13.95
CA PHE A 329 -10.39 -3.49 14.88
C PHE A 329 -10.73 -2.85 16.22
N PRO A 330 -11.52 -3.52 17.09
CA PRO A 330 -11.87 -3.02 18.42
C PRO A 330 -10.62 -2.88 19.31
N PRO A 331 -10.72 -2.22 20.49
CA PRO A 331 -9.56 -1.89 21.33
C PRO A 331 -8.64 -3.05 21.72
N ASP A 332 -9.16 -4.25 21.80
CA ASP A 332 -8.44 -5.49 22.14
C ASP A 332 -7.87 -6.23 20.92
N HIS A 333 -8.19 -5.77 19.70
CA HIS A 333 -7.68 -6.41 18.49
C HIS A 333 -6.19 -6.15 18.31
N ILE A 334 -5.43 -7.19 17.92
CA ILE A 334 -3.97 -7.14 17.73
C ILE A 334 -3.50 -6.03 16.78
N LEU A 335 -4.28 -5.72 15.74
CA LEU A 335 -3.98 -4.66 14.78
C LEU A 335 -4.45 -3.27 15.22
N ARG A 336 -5.16 -3.12 16.33
CA ARG A 336 -5.67 -1.81 16.77
C ARG A 336 -4.60 -0.72 16.86
N PRO A 337 -3.43 -0.94 17.49
CA PRO A 337 -2.37 0.06 17.55
C PRO A 337 -1.88 0.50 16.17
N VAL A 338 -1.76 -0.47 15.24
CA VAL A 338 -1.35 -0.20 13.85
C VAL A 338 -2.39 0.66 13.13
N MET A 339 -3.68 0.36 13.30
CA MET A 339 -4.75 1.14 12.66
C MET A 339 -4.82 2.56 13.19
N LEU A 340 -4.63 2.78 14.49
CA LEU A 340 -4.53 4.12 15.07
C LEU A 340 -3.33 4.90 14.50
N GLN A 341 -2.19 4.24 14.34
CA GLN A 341 -1.01 4.85 13.74
C GLN A 341 -1.24 5.17 12.26
N LEU A 342 -1.85 4.25 11.51
CA LEU A 342 -2.24 4.47 10.11
C LEU A 342 -3.11 5.70 9.95
N ILE A 343 -4.15 5.83 10.77
CA ILE A 343 -5.08 6.96 10.72
C ILE A 343 -4.38 8.28 11.08
N SER A 344 -3.46 8.26 12.07
CA SER A 344 -2.85 9.48 12.61
C SER A 344 -1.62 9.95 11.83
N THR A 345 -0.76 9.05 11.37
CA THR A 345 0.52 9.39 10.73
C THR A 345 0.81 8.64 9.43
N GLY A 346 -0.10 7.77 8.99
CA GLY A 346 0.02 7.09 7.71
C GLY A 346 0.21 8.11 6.58
N ARG A 347 1.17 7.84 5.70
CA ARG A 347 1.57 8.75 4.63
C ARG A 347 1.59 8.06 3.29
N SER A 348 1.13 8.76 2.25
CA SER A 348 1.27 8.35 0.86
C SER A 348 2.13 9.33 0.07
N TYR A 349 2.36 9.02 -1.19
CA TYR A 349 3.08 9.90 -2.09
C TYR A 349 2.21 11.09 -2.50
N ARG A 350 2.86 12.16 -2.96
CA ARG A 350 2.13 13.27 -3.55
C ARG A 350 1.55 12.87 -4.91
N PRO A 351 0.32 13.31 -5.23
CA PRO A 351 -0.31 13.04 -6.52
C PRO A 351 0.31 13.93 -7.63
N ILE A 352 1.44 13.52 -8.18
CA ILE A 352 2.12 14.21 -9.28
C ILE A 352 2.04 13.43 -10.59
N ALA A 353 2.09 14.16 -11.71
CA ALA A 353 1.94 13.64 -13.06
C ALA A 353 2.86 12.47 -13.41
N LEU A 354 4.13 12.57 -13.02
CA LEU A 354 5.17 11.59 -13.39
C LEU A 354 5.44 10.56 -12.28
N TRP A 355 4.56 10.47 -11.26
CA TRP A 355 4.83 9.60 -10.11
C TRP A 355 5.11 8.17 -10.52
N HIS A 356 4.30 7.56 -11.37
CA HIS A 356 4.52 6.18 -11.82
C HIS A 356 5.92 5.96 -12.43
N ARG A 357 6.40 6.91 -13.23
CA ARG A 357 7.75 6.85 -13.82
C ARG A 357 8.83 6.94 -12.75
N ILE A 358 8.66 7.86 -11.78
CA ILE A 358 9.60 8.03 -10.67
C ILE A 358 9.63 6.77 -9.82
N GLU A 359 8.48 6.27 -9.42
CA GLU A 359 8.30 5.06 -8.63
C GLU A 359 8.97 3.85 -9.29
N HIS A 360 8.72 3.65 -10.58
CA HIS A 360 9.31 2.54 -11.35
C HIS A 360 10.84 2.65 -11.44
N GLN A 361 11.40 3.83 -11.77
CA GLN A 361 12.85 4.00 -11.87
C GLN A 361 13.52 3.93 -10.50
N PHE A 362 12.92 4.52 -9.48
CA PHE A 362 13.43 4.44 -8.12
C PHE A 362 13.43 3.00 -7.59
N GLY A 363 12.34 2.27 -7.84
CA GLY A 363 12.24 0.85 -7.45
C GLY A 363 13.27 -0.03 -8.18
N ALA A 364 13.47 0.19 -9.48
CA ALA A 364 14.45 -0.55 -10.25
C ALA A 364 15.89 -0.33 -9.74
N GLU A 365 16.26 0.92 -9.48
CA GLU A 365 17.60 1.26 -8.98
C GLU A 365 17.82 0.73 -7.55
N LEU A 366 16.82 0.95 -6.66
CA LEU A 366 16.89 0.46 -5.28
C LEU A 366 16.95 -1.08 -5.23
N GLY A 367 16.17 -1.76 -6.08
CA GLY A 367 16.20 -3.22 -6.22
C GLY A 367 17.53 -3.73 -6.75
N ALA A 368 18.17 -3.02 -7.67
CA ALA A 368 19.50 -3.38 -8.16
C ALA A 368 20.58 -3.30 -7.05
N VAL A 369 20.55 -2.24 -6.23
CA VAL A 369 21.43 -2.10 -5.07
C VAL A 369 21.15 -3.19 -4.03
N ALA A 370 19.87 -3.47 -3.75
CA ALA A 370 19.48 -4.54 -2.83
C ALA A 370 20.01 -5.91 -3.28
N LYS A 371 19.90 -6.22 -4.57
CA LYS A 371 20.43 -7.46 -5.14
C LYS A 371 21.96 -7.58 -4.97
N GLN A 372 22.71 -6.48 -5.20
CA GLN A 372 24.15 -6.47 -4.98
C GLN A 372 24.51 -6.76 -3.51
N ILE A 373 23.79 -6.16 -2.56
CA ILE A 373 24.00 -6.40 -1.12
C ILE A 373 23.71 -7.84 -0.73
N MET A 374 22.66 -8.44 -1.29
CA MET A 374 22.30 -9.83 -1.04
C MET A 374 23.37 -10.80 -1.59
N GLN A 375 23.96 -10.48 -2.75
CA GLN A 375 25.03 -11.28 -3.37
C GLN A 375 26.38 -11.10 -2.71
N ASP A 376 26.68 -9.89 -2.26
CA ASP A 376 27.94 -9.54 -1.55
C ASP A 376 27.64 -8.71 -0.29
N ARG A 377 27.59 -9.40 0.86
CA ARG A 377 27.33 -8.75 2.15
C ARG A 377 28.47 -7.87 2.64
N SER A 378 29.65 -7.93 2.01
CA SER A 378 30.81 -7.08 2.29
C SER A 378 30.83 -5.78 1.48
N LEU A 379 29.90 -5.64 0.52
CA LEU A 379 29.78 -4.46 -0.34
C LEU A 379 29.75 -3.17 0.49
N ASP A 380 30.49 -2.15 0.04
CA ASP A 380 30.34 -0.79 0.57
C ASP A 380 28.98 -0.19 0.19
N LEU A 381 28.00 -0.48 1.04
CA LEU A 381 26.62 -0.03 0.86
C LEU A 381 26.55 1.49 0.72
N ASP A 382 27.32 2.24 1.52
CA ASP A 382 27.16 3.67 1.63
C ASP A 382 27.54 4.35 0.32
N SER A 383 28.71 4.00 -0.25
CA SER A 383 29.16 4.51 -1.55
C SER A 383 28.26 4.06 -2.69
N THR A 384 27.92 2.76 -2.75
CA THR A 384 27.09 2.19 -3.83
C THR A 384 25.72 2.84 -3.88
N LEU A 385 25.08 3.05 -2.73
CA LEU A 385 23.76 3.67 -2.67
C LEU A 385 23.81 5.17 -3.03
N GLU A 386 24.78 5.91 -2.52
CA GLU A 386 24.94 7.34 -2.83
C GLU A 386 25.11 7.55 -4.32
N GLU A 387 26.04 6.84 -4.97
CA GLU A 387 26.25 6.94 -6.42
C GLU A 387 25.00 6.61 -7.23
N ALA A 388 24.27 5.54 -6.87
CA ALA A 388 23.05 5.14 -7.53
C ALA A 388 21.94 6.20 -7.39
N MET A 389 21.73 6.71 -6.17
CA MET A 389 20.68 7.69 -5.89
C MET A 389 21.00 9.07 -6.48
N ASP A 390 22.24 9.51 -6.46
CA ASP A 390 22.65 10.79 -7.08
C ASP A 390 22.50 10.74 -8.59
N SER A 391 22.94 9.66 -9.24
CA SER A 391 22.77 9.45 -10.67
C SER A 391 21.31 9.43 -11.09
N LEU A 392 20.46 8.71 -10.34
CA LEU A 392 19.02 8.64 -10.61
C LEU A 392 18.36 10.00 -10.38
N ALA A 393 18.64 10.68 -9.27
CA ALA A 393 18.10 11.99 -8.96
C ALA A 393 18.43 13.02 -10.05
N HIS A 394 19.67 13.03 -10.53
CA HIS A 394 20.09 13.90 -11.63
C HIS A 394 19.25 13.63 -12.89
N ARG A 395 19.11 12.39 -13.33
CA ARG A 395 18.31 12.00 -14.52
C ARG A 395 16.84 12.39 -14.40
N LEU A 396 16.24 12.16 -13.23
CA LEU A 396 14.81 12.49 -13.00
C LEU A 396 14.58 13.99 -12.94
N ASN A 397 15.45 14.74 -12.26
CA ASN A 397 15.31 16.20 -12.12
C ASN A 397 15.44 16.94 -13.46
N LEU A 398 16.21 16.42 -14.43
CA LEU A 398 16.21 16.96 -15.81
C LEU A 398 14.87 16.82 -16.53
N THR A 399 14.01 15.91 -16.10
CA THR A 399 12.68 15.68 -16.72
C THR A 399 11.53 16.33 -15.95
N LEU A 400 11.76 16.76 -14.71
CA LEU A 400 10.78 17.42 -13.84
C LEU A 400 10.84 18.97 -13.94
N GLY A 401 11.95 19.52 -14.38
CA GLY A 401 12.13 20.95 -14.62
C GLY A 401 11.72 21.33 -16.01
#